data_6c2cf35b4b3b6145cec222d882cdcf12
#
_entry.id   6c2cf35b4b3b6145cec222d882cdcf12
#
_cell.length_a   1.000
_cell.length_b   1.000
_cell.length_c   1.000
_cell.angle_alpha   90.00
_cell.angle_beta   90.00
_cell.angle_gamma   90.00
#
_symmetry.space_group_name_H-M   'P 1'
#
loop_
_entity.id
_entity.type
_entity.pdbx_description
1 polymer ?
#
loop_
_entity_poly.entity_id
_entity_poly.type
_entity_poly.pdbx_seq_one_letter_code
_entity_poly.pdbx_strand_id
1 'polypeptide(L)'
;IAQATEFIESKKDGFDEYVEEKGTSLSGGQKQRLSIARAIVKKPEILIFDDSSSALDLVTEAKLYKAMREHINDTTRIVVAQRVATAKNADKIIVLDGGVIVDFDTHENLLASCEVYQDIYNSQLKREGDSNE
;
A
#
# COMPACT_ATOMS: atom_id res chain seq x y z
N ILE A 1 13.63 1.23 -1.44
CA ILE A 1 12.23 1.69 -1.54
C ILE A 1 11.28 0.53 -1.22
N ALA A 2 11.32 -0.56 -1.97
CA ALA A 2 10.38 -1.70 -1.84
C ALA A 2 10.51 -2.52 -0.53
N GLN A 3 11.37 -2.14 0.39
CA GLN A 3 11.62 -2.81 1.68
C GLN A 3 12.04 -4.28 1.51
N ALA A 4 12.78 -4.61 0.44
CA ALA A 4 13.17 -5.98 0.10
C ALA A 4 14.59 -6.36 0.54
N THR A 5 15.48 -5.39 0.76
CA THR A 5 16.91 -5.61 1.00
C THR A 5 17.17 -6.52 2.20
N GLU A 6 16.55 -6.23 3.34
CA GLU A 6 16.77 -6.97 4.59
C GLU A 6 16.51 -8.48 4.44
N PHE A 7 15.37 -8.87 3.84
CA PHE A 7 15.09 -10.29 3.69
C PHE A 7 15.91 -10.95 2.58
N ILE A 8 16.35 -10.19 1.55
CA ILE A 8 17.23 -10.71 0.51
C ILE A 8 18.62 -11.01 1.11
N GLU A 9 19.18 -10.05 1.85
CA GLU A 9 20.50 -10.19 2.50
C GLU A 9 20.51 -11.27 3.58
N SER A 10 19.36 -11.61 4.18
CA SER A 10 19.24 -12.73 5.11
C SER A 10 19.26 -14.11 4.45
N LYS A 11 19.16 -14.19 3.12
CA LYS A 11 19.29 -15.42 2.37
C LYS A 11 20.77 -15.85 2.25
N LYS A 12 20.99 -17.15 2.04
CA LYS A 12 22.35 -17.73 1.96
C LYS A 12 23.21 -17.06 0.89
N ASP A 13 22.66 -16.86 -0.29
CA ASP A 13 23.36 -16.31 -1.45
C ASP A 13 22.92 -14.85 -1.75
N GLY A 14 22.15 -14.21 -0.82
CA GLY A 14 21.73 -12.80 -0.91
C GLY A 14 20.97 -12.50 -2.20
N PHE A 15 21.49 -11.54 -2.99
CA PHE A 15 20.88 -11.14 -4.27
C PHE A 15 21.05 -12.21 -5.37
N ASP A 16 21.96 -13.15 -5.22
CA ASP A 16 22.18 -14.26 -6.15
C ASP A 16 21.39 -15.53 -5.74
N GLU A 17 20.59 -15.44 -4.67
CA GLU A 17 19.75 -16.54 -4.20
C GLU A 17 18.80 -17.03 -5.27
N TYR A 18 18.79 -18.35 -5.50
CA TYR A 18 17.86 -18.97 -6.44
C TYR A 18 16.42 -18.85 -5.96
N VAL A 19 15.56 -18.31 -6.81
CA VAL A 19 14.12 -18.22 -6.56
C VAL A 19 13.42 -19.32 -7.35
N GLU A 20 12.77 -20.24 -6.64
CA GLU A 20 12.00 -21.32 -7.24
C GLU A 20 10.86 -20.80 -8.11
N GLU A 21 10.39 -21.65 -9.03
CA GLU A 21 9.26 -21.33 -9.89
C GLU A 21 8.05 -20.84 -9.09
N LYS A 22 7.42 -19.75 -9.53
CA LYS A 22 6.33 -19.05 -8.85
C LYS A 22 6.70 -18.51 -7.45
N GLY A 23 8.00 -18.50 -7.11
CA GLY A 23 8.49 -17.99 -5.81
C GLY A 23 7.97 -18.82 -4.63
N THR A 24 7.86 -20.14 -4.75
CA THR A 24 7.34 -21.02 -3.68
C THR A 24 8.16 -20.94 -2.41
N SER A 25 9.46 -20.60 -2.51
CA SER A 25 10.37 -20.35 -1.38
C SER A 25 10.21 -19.00 -0.66
N LEU A 26 9.28 -18.14 -1.13
CA LEU A 26 9.05 -16.79 -0.60
C LEU A 26 7.70 -16.67 0.09
N SER A 27 7.64 -15.92 1.19
CA SER A 27 6.37 -15.55 1.82
C SER A 27 5.55 -14.61 0.93
N GLY A 28 4.24 -14.48 1.20
CA GLY A 28 3.35 -13.57 0.47
C GLY A 28 3.86 -12.13 0.48
N GLY A 29 4.27 -11.61 1.66
CA GLY A 29 4.82 -10.26 1.79
C GLY A 29 6.17 -10.09 1.07
N GLN A 30 7.03 -11.12 1.01
CA GLN A 30 8.27 -11.09 0.24
C GLN A 30 7.98 -11.02 -1.27
N LYS A 31 7.02 -11.81 -1.76
CA LYS A 31 6.57 -11.76 -3.16
C LYS A 31 6.02 -10.39 -3.54
N GLN A 32 5.19 -9.80 -2.67
CA GLN A 32 4.65 -8.46 -2.91
C GLN A 32 5.75 -7.41 -2.99
N ARG A 33 6.70 -7.40 -2.04
CA ARG A 33 7.84 -6.47 -2.06
C ARG A 33 8.70 -6.61 -3.32
N LEU A 34 8.94 -7.81 -3.80
CA LEU A 34 9.66 -8.03 -5.07
C LEU A 34 8.85 -7.57 -6.29
N SER A 35 7.53 -7.79 -6.30
CA SER A 35 6.66 -7.27 -7.35
C SER A 35 6.67 -5.75 -7.42
N ILE A 36 6.62 -5.09 -6.26
CA ILE A 36 6.75 -3.63 -6.15
C ILE A 36 8.12 -3.16 -6.65
N ALA A 37 9.22 -3.83 -6.24
CA ALA A 37 10.56 -3.50 -6.74
C ALA A 37 10.65 -3.58 -8.27
N ARG A 38 10.07 -4.62 -8.88
CA ARG A 38 10.02 -4.79 -10.34
C ARG A 38 9.25 -3.67 -11.05
N ALA A 39 8.17 -3.20 -10.45
CA ALA A 39 7.38 -2.10 -11.00
C ALA A 39 8.14 -0.77 -10.93
N ILE A 40 8.77 -0.48 -9.79
CA ILE A 40 9.49 0.77 -9.53
C ILE A 40 10.74 0.91 -10.42
N VAL A 41 11.47 -0.18 -10.66
CA VAL A 41 12.73 -0.14 -11.42
C VAL A 41 12.53 0.35 -12.86
N LYS A 42 11.33 0.22 -13.40
CA LYS A 42 10.96 0.71 -14.73
C LYS A 42 10.77 2.23 -14.80
N LYS A 43 10.75 2.92 -13.64
CA LYS A 43 10.49 4.37 -13.52
C LYS A 43 9.24 4.79 -14.31
N PRO A 44 8.07 4.20 -14.05
CA PRO A 44 6.85 4.49 -14.79
C PRO A 44 6.31 5.89 -14.47
N GLU A 45 5.62 6.52 -15.41
CA GLU A 45 4.89 7.77 -15.17
C GLU A 45 3.66 7.55 -14.28
N ILE A 46 3.03 6.37 -14.38
CA ILE A 46 1.87 5.97 -13.57
C ILE A 46 2.17 4.62 -12.93
N LEU A 47 1.99 4.52 -11.62
CA LEU A 47 2.17 3.31 -10.83
C LEU A 47 0.87 2.97 -10.11
N ILE A 48 0.29 1.81 -10.43
CA ILE A 48 -0.97 1.34 -9.86
C ILE A 48 -0.69 0.24 -8.83
N PHE A 49 -1.18 0.44 -7.63
CA PHE A 49 -1.16 -0.52 -6.53
C PHE A 49 -2.58 -1.05 -6.32
N ASP A 50 -2.87 -2.21 -6.90
CA ASP A 50 -4.12 -2.92 -6.67
C ASP A 50 -3.85 -4.09 -5.72
N ASP A 51 -4.31 -3.96 -4.48
CA ASP A 51 -4.10 -4.90 -3.37
C ASP A 51 -2.63 -5.33 -3.14
N SER A 52 -1.68 -4.49 -3.60
CA SER A 52 -0.25 -4.84 -3.65
C SER A 52 0.45 -4.76 -2.29
N SER A 53 -0.23 -4.34 -1.23
CA SER A 53 0.31 -4.26 0.14
C SER A 53 -0.47 -5.12 1.15
N SER A 54 -1.48 -5.87 0.72
CA SER A 54 -2.38 -6.64 1.60
C SER A 54 -1.68 -7.69 2.46
N ALA A 55 -0.58 -8.28 1.97
CA ALA A 55 0.23 -9.24 2.72
C ALA A 55 1.39 -8.59 3.50
N LEU A 56 1.47 -7.26 3.55
CA LEU A 56 2.44 -6.53 4.35
C LEU A 56 1.87 -6.21 5.74
N ASP A 57 2.70 -6.30 6.76
CA ASP A 57 2.39 -5.73 8.06
C ASP A 57 2.35 -4.20 8.01
N LEU A 58 1.66 -3.58 8.96
CA LEU A 58 1.44 -2.13 8.99
C LEU A 58 2.73 -1.31 9.01
N VAL A 59 3.77 -1.80 9.69
CA VAL A 59 5.06 -1.10 9.79
C VAL A 59 5.79 -1.12 8.45
N THR A 60 5.84 -2.27 7.79
CA THR A 60 6.45 -2.43 6.47
C THR A 60 5.69 -1.63 5.41
N GLU A 61 4.37 -1.64 5.45
CA GLU A 61 3.52 -0.86 4.56
C GLU A 61 3.78 0.65 4.72
N ALA A 62 3.81 1.15 5.96
CA ALA A 62 4.10 2.55 6.23
C ALA A 62 5.50 2.98 5.74
N LYS A 63 6.52 2.14 5.97
CA LYS A 63 7.89 2.38 5.46
C LYS A 63 7.93 2.41 3.93
N LEU A 64 7.21 1.50 3.27
CA LEU A 64 7.11 1.44 1.82
C LEU A 64 6.54 2.76 1.24
N TYR A 65 5.37 3.18 1.73
CA TYR A 65 4.73 4.40 1.23
C TYR A 65 5.53 5.66 1.57
N LYS A 66 6.19 5.71 2.73
CA LYS A 66 7.11 6.80 3.07
C LYS A 66 8.28 6.86 2.08
N ALA A 67 8.96 5.74 1.85
CA ALA A 67 10.09 5.67 0.92
C ALA A 67 9.69 6.03 -0.51
N MET A 68 8.48 5.65 -0.95
CA MET A 68 7.97 6.07 -2.25
C MET A 68 7.72 7.57 -2.35
N ARG A 69 7.20 8.21 -1.29
CA ARG A 69 7.04 9.67 -1.28
C ARG A 69 8.38 10.42 -1.33
N GLU A 70 9.41 9.87 -0.70
CA GLU A 70 10.73 10.50 -0.64
C GLU A 70 11.56 10.33 -1.92
N HIS A 71 11.36 9.24 -2.65
CA HIS A 71 12.27 8.83 -3.72
C HIS A 71 11.62 8.68 -5.10
N ILE A 72 10.29 8.77 -5.21
CA ILE A 72 9.56 8.62 -6.48
C ILE A 72 8.58 9.80 -6.61
N ASN A 73 9.11 10.98 -6.97
CA ASN A 73 8.33 12.22 -7.01
C ASN A 73 7.63 12.46 -8.36
N ASP A 74 8.20 11.93 -9.46
CA ASP A 74 7.72 12.17 -10.82
C ASP A 74 6.73 11.09 -11.31
N THR A 75 6.23 10.25 -10.39
CA THR A 75 5.29 9.17 -10.71
C THR A 75 3.93 9.41 -10.09
N THR A 76 2.88 9.44 -10.90
CA THR A 76 1.50 9.41 -10.40
C THR A 76 1.21 8.05 -9.78
N ARG A 77 0.76 8.03 -8.53
CA ARG A 77 0.46 6.78 -7.81
C ARG A 77 -1.04 6.64 -7.61
N ILE A 78 -1.59 5.55 -8.11
CA ILE A 78 -2.98 5.14 -7.88
C ILE A 78 -2.95 3.95 -6.92
N VAL A 79 -3.57 4.09 -5.76
CA VAL A 79 -3.57 3.06 -4.71
C VAL A 79 -4.99 2.64 -4.42
N VAL A 80 -5.32 1.38 -4.65
CA VAL A 80 -6.56 0.78 -4.15
C VAL A 80 -6.30 0.38 -2.70
N ALA A 81 -6.89 1.13 -1.77
CA ALA A 81 -6.67 0.98 -0.35
C ALA A 81 -7.92 0.46 0.35
N GLN A 82 -7.76 -0.61 1.13
CA GLN A 82 -8.80 -1.10 2.04
C GLN A 82 -8.72 -0.46 3.41
N ARG A 83 -7.57 0.18 3.75
CA ARG A 83 -7.35 0.84 5.04
C ARG A 83 -7.33 2.34 4.87
N VAL A 84 -8.13 3.04 5.69
CA VAL A 84 -8.13 4.51 5.70
C VAL A 84 -6.77 5.06 6.11
N ALA A 85 -6.05 4.36 7.00
CA ALA A 85 -4.68 4.72 7.38
C ALA A 85 -3.71 4.83 6.18
N THR A 86 -3.92 4.03 5.13
CA THR A 86 -3.18 4.13 3.87
C THR A 86 -3.70 5.28 3.01
N ALA A 87 -5.03 5.37 2.83
CA ALA A 87 -5.67 6.35 1.95
C ALA A 87 -5.48 7.80 2.41
N LYS A 88 -5.55 8.07 3.72
CA LYS A 88 -5.49 9.44 4.28
C LYS A 88 -4.26 10.26 3.92
N ASN A 89 -3.18 9.59 3.48
CA ASN A 89 -1.94 10.25 3.08
C ASN A 89 -1.86 10.52 1.57
N ALA A 90 -2.91 10.24 0.80
CA ALA A 90 -3.00 10.58 -0.61
C ALA A 90 -3.37 12.06 -0.80
N ASP A 91 -2.92 12.65 -1.90
CA ASP A 91 -3.28 14.03 -2.28
C ASP A 91 -4.77 14.17 -2.58
N LYS A 92 -5.38 13.11 -3.12
CA LYS A 92 -6.81 12.97 -3.38
C LYS A 92 -7.27 11.54 -3.17
N ILE A 93 -8.50 11.39 -2.71
CA ILE A 93 -9.16 10.11 -2.46
C ILE A 93 -10.43 10.03 -3.27
N ILE A 94 -10.58 8.95 -4.03
CA ILE A 94 -11.83 8.59 -4.71
C ILE A 94 -12.61 7.67 -3.80
N VAL A 95 -13.83 8.03 -3.44
CA VAL A 95 -14.75 7.19 -2.68
C VAL A 95 -15.68 6.48 -3.64
N LEU A 96 -15.68 5.13 -3.58
CA LEU A 96 -16.52 4.28 -4.42
C LEU A 96 -17.59 3.59 -3.56
N ASP A 97 -18.84 3.64 -4.02
CA ASP A 97 -19.93 2.84 -3.46
C ASP A 97 -20.80 2.29 -4.59
N GLY A 98 -21.13 1.00 -4.53
CA GLY A 98 -21.93 0.32 -5.54
C GLY A 98 -21.36 0.42 -6.97
N GLY A 99 -20.05 0.59 -7.14
CA GLY A 99 -19.39 0.77 -8.45
C GLY A 99 -19.47 2.19 -9.02
N VAL A 100 -19.94 3.16 -8.24
CA VAL A 100 -20.06 4.58 -8.62
C VAL A 100 -19.13 5.42 -7.76
N ILE A 101 -18.54 6.46 -8.35
CA ILE A 101 -17.81 7.49 -7.59
C ILE A 101 -18.85 8.36 -6.87
N VAL A 102 -18.84 8.29 -5.54
CA VAL A 102 -19.75 9.09 -4.70
C VAL A 102 -19.11 10.41 -4.26
N ASP A 103 -17.77 10.44 -4.14
CA ASP A 103 -17.05 11.68 -3.83
C ASP A 103 -15.56 11.56 -4.24
N PHE A 104 -14.88 12.73 -4.36
CA PHE A 104 -13.48 12.83 -4.75
C PHE A 104 -12.83 14.08 -4.17
N ASP A 105 -12.13 13.95 -3.04
CA ASP A 105 -11.45 15.09 -2.39
C ASP A 105 -10.30 14.64 -1.48
N THR A 106 -9.79 15.56 -0.67
CA THR A 106 -8.80 15.28 0.39
C THR A 106 -9.46 14.54 1.56
N HIS A 107 -8.63 13.91 2.40
CA HIS A 107 -9.07 13.24 3.62
C HIS A 107 -9.94 14.15 4.51
N GLU A 108 -9.49 15.38 4.75
CA GLU A 108 -10.14 16.33 5.63
C GLU A 108 -11.52 16.75 5.08
N ASN A 109 -11.61 17.03 3.78
CA ASN A 109 -12.86 17.41 3.15
C ASN A 109 -13.87 16.27 3.14
N LEU A 110 -13.41 15.03 2.84
CA LEU A 110 -14.28 13.84 2.86
C LEU A 110 -14.80 13.53 4.26
N LEU A 111 -13.99 13.71 5.29
CA LEU A 111 -14.46 13.59 6.69
C LEU A 111 -15.50 14.63 7.05
N ALA A 112 -15.45 15.81 6.44
CA ALA A 112 -16.41 16.88 6.72
C ALA A 112 -17.74 16.74 5.95
N SER A 113 -17.72 16.15 4.73
CA SER A 113 -18.85 16.23 3.79
C SER A 113 -19.35 14.87 3.25
N CYS A 114 -18.56 13.82 3.24
CA CYS A 114 -18.91 12.53 2.65
C CYS A 114 -19.34 11.52 3.71
N GLU A 115 -20.64 11.25 3.82
CA GLU A 115 -21.20 10.30 4.79
C GLU A 115 -20.64 8.89 4.62
N VAL A 116 -20.52 8.40 3.37
CA VAL A 116 -19.95 7.09 3.06
C VAL A 116 -18.50 6.96 3.56
N TYR A 117 -17.70 8.02 3.37
CA TYR A 117 -16.32 8.02 3.84
C TYR A 117 -16.23 8.07 5.37
N GLN A 118 -17.09 8.84 6.03
CA GLN A 118 -17.20 8.90 7.49
C GLN A 118 -17.54 7.52 8.08
N ASP A 119 -18.47 6.80 7.48
CA ASP A 119 -18.87 5.47 7.91
C ASP A 119 -17.72 4.46 7.82
N ILE A 120 -16.99 4.47 6.69
CA ILE A 120 -15.81 3.64 6.49
C ILE A 120 -14.75 3.98 7.55
N TYR A 121 -14.45 5.25 7.76
CA TYR A 121 -13.48 5.72 8.75
C TYR A 121 -13.83 5.28 10.16
N ASN A 122 -15.07 5.54 10.60
CA ASN A 122 -15.54 5.22 11.93
C ASN A 122 -15.56 3.70 12.18
N SER A 123 -15.90 2.90 11.17
CA SER A 123 -15.91 1.44 11.28
C SER A 123 -14.51 0.86 11.52
N GLN A 124 -13.48 1.49 10.95
CA GLN A 124 -12.09 1.05 11.12
C GLN A 124 -11.50 1.48 12.46
N LEU A 125 -11.83 2.68 12.94
CA LEU A 125 -11.43 3.14 14.27
C LEU A 125 -11.96 2.24 15.41
N LYS A 126 -13.22 1.79 15.30
CA LYS A 126 -13.81 0.87 16.28
C LYS A 126 -13.06 -0.47 16.35
N ARG A 127 -12.66 -1.02 15.18
CA ARG A 127 -11.91 -2.29 15.11
C ARG A 127 -10.50 -2.17 15.71
N GLU A 128 -9.86 -1.01 15.58
CA GLU A 128 -8.54 -0.76 16.18
C GLU A 128 -8.62 -0.60 17.69
N GLY A 129 -9.71 -0.02 18.22
CA GLY A 129 -9.97 0.10 19.66
C GLY A 129 -10.21 -1.25 20.35
N ASP A 130 -11.01 -2.12 19.74
CA ASP A 130 -11.34 -3.46 20.28
C ASP A 130 -10.15 -4.45 20.23
N SER A 131 -9.10 -4.16 19.45
CA SER A 131 -7.90 -5.02 19.34
C SER A 131 -6.85 -4.75 20.42
N ASN A 132 -7.06 -3.76 21.28
CA ASN A 132 -6.14 -3.35 22.34
C ASN A 132 -6.65 -3.69 23.76
N GLU A 133 -7.76 -4.42 23.89
CA GLU A 133 -8.23 -5.06 25.12
C GLU A 133 -7.92 -6.56 25.12
#